data_aa9b57847e3d1fed3ee39406f488c28d
#
_entry.id   aa9b57847e3d1fed3ee39406f488c28d
#
_cell.length_a   1.000
_cell.length_b   1.000
_cell.length_c   1.000
_cell.angle_alpha   90.00
_cell.angle_beta   90.00
_cell.angle_gamma   90.00
#
_symmetry.space_group_name_H-M   'P 1'
#
loop_
_entity.id
_entity.type
_entity.pdbx_description
1 polymer ?
#
loop_
_entity_poly.entity_id
_entity_poly.type
_entity_poly.pdbx_seq_one_letter_code
_entity_poly.pdbx_strand_id
1 'polypeptide(L)'
;KSLNDHIISCIVEEPSTGNLWIGTNDGGINYYNRKDKTFKSYQSSEKGLRSNNIKAILPEETGNIYVGTHSGGLSYIHVKTGQVENFKIPHMEAEDNSCYVLLDNQDHIWVGAMTGLILFDKSTKQFRQHPLTKENPGLSGVLINNLFRDSRNRVWIATEKGLFLYTDKQKVTPITDQLSNDLSSYIIAYCVEEDIHKNIWVASTNGLYQYSSEGIFQRRYTIEDGLPNNCIYGLLEDNMNRLWLSTNKGLSCFDIQTGKFHNYKQEDGLSHNEFNQYGYCKGSNNILYFGGLDGITYFEPFRFTENPFAPQPEITGISILNQPVTYTSDKTSQVSRDAKGNLKSISFPFSLRQFNIQYTVSNYLSGKRNEFAYQLEGFDKEWNYTSDRNVSYSNLSPGKYIFKVKACNNNGKWCDTPTEFLVHITPMWYQTWIAKTVFTLCFLGLAAFIVYFFIARAKMRMRMQMEHYEYCKNEEINQEKVKFYMNMSHELRTPLSLIITPLEELIEQDCFLSSKTQSKLKFIYQNSHRLLHIINQLLDFRKAEAGVLPLQVELCDIEDWCMKIFSMFKGKALKRKIDYQFSSTLNHKLL
;
A
#
# COMPACT_ATOMS: atom_id res chain seq x y z
N LYS A 1 0.12 35.16 1.03
CA LYS A 1 0.86 34.46 2.10
C LYS A 1 0.24 33.07 2.23
N SER A 2 1.06 32.06 2.48
CA SER A 2 0.71 30.66 2.69
C SER A 2 1.05 30.27 4.13
N LEU A 3 0.80 29.01 4.50
CA LEU A 3 1.30 28.42 5.73
C LEU A 3 2.83 28.52 5.80
N ASN A 4 3.36 28.63 7.01
CA ASN A 4 4.81 28.73 7.24
C ASN A 4 5.51 27.37 7.17
N ASP A 5 4.76 26.28 7.28
CA ASP A 5 5.23 24.91 7.18
C ASP A 5 4.09 24.07 6.59
N HIS A 6 4.42 23.02 5.88
CA HIS A 6 3.47 22.13 5.23
C HIS A 6 3.03 20.96 6.12
N ILE A 7 3.78 20.65 7.18
CA ILE A 7 3.45 19.59 8.13
C ILE A 7 2.50 20.13 9.20
N ILE A 8 1.24 19.73 9.09
CA ILE A 8 0.18 20.20 10.00
C ILE A 8 0.10 19.28 11.21
N SER A 9 0.22 19.87 12.40
CA SER A 9 0.18 19.12 13.66
C SER A 9 -1.15 19.22 14.39
N CYS A 10 -1.84 20.37 14.32
CA CYS A 10 -3.18 20.50 14.91
C CYS A 10 -3.99 21.60 14.20
N ILE A 11 -5.31 21.48 14.24
CA ILE A 11 -6.24 22.45 13.65
C ILE A 11 -7.38 22.69 14.63
N VAL A 12 -7.73 23.94 14.84
CA VAL A 12 -8.88 24.32 15.67
C VAL A 12 -9.62 25.50 15.03
N GLU A 13 -10.93 25.41 14.97
CA GLU A 13 -11.77 26.54 14.56
C GLU A 13 -12.04 27.46 15.75
N GLU A 14 -11.91 28.75 15.56
CA GLU A 14 -12.31 29.75 16.54
C GLU A 14 -13.84 29.85 16.58
N PRO A 15 -14.50 29.51 17.71
CA PRO A 15 -15.96 29.41 17.75
C PRO A 15 -16.70 30.69 17.38
N SER A 16 -16.12 31.85 17.73
CA SER A 16 -16.76 33.17 17.55
C SER A 16 -16.72 33.69 16.12
N THR A 17 -15.69 33.32 15.34
CA THR A 17 -15.45 33.90 14.00
C THR A 17 -15.47 32.85 12.88
N GLY A 18 -15.32 31.57 13.20
CA GLY A 18 -15.14 30.48 12.24
C GLY A 18 -13.77 30.49 11.54
N ASN A 19 -12.84 31.33 11.97
CA ASN A 19 -11.46 31.33 11.47
C ASN A 19 -10.69 30.14 12.02
N LEU A 20 -9.56 29.81 11.39
CA LEU A 20 -8.79 28.63 11.78
C LEU A 20 -7.48 29.02 12.46
N TRP A 21 -7.21 28.37 13.56
CA TRP A 21 -5.89 28.28 14.16
C TRP A 21 -5.23 26.95 13.71
N ILE A 22 -4.06 27.06 13.09
CA ILE A 22 -3.37 25.95 12.49
C ILE A 22 -1.97 25.85 13.09
N GLY A 23 -1.72 24.80 13.84
CA GLY A 23 -0.41 24.47 14.36
C GLY A 23 0.36 23.63 13.35
N THR A 24 1.66 23.87 13.29
CA THR A 24 2.57 23.15 12.40
C THR A 24 3.72 22.54 13.19
N ASN A 25 4.49 21.68 12.52
CA ASN A 25 5.57 20.98 13.19
C ASN A 25 6.80 21.88 13.43
N ASP A 26 7.12 22.77 12.48
CA ASP A 26 8.30 23.64 12.57
C ASP A 26 8.02 25.12 12.23
N GLY A 27 6.83 25.45 11.76
CA GLY A 27 6.43 26.81 11.36
C GLY A 27 5.72 27.62 12.43
N GLY A 28 5.47 27.04 13.62
CA GLY A 28 4.69 27.69 14.68
C GLY A 28 3.19 27.64 14.41
N ILE A 29 2.46 28.69 14.80
CA ILE A 29 1.01 28.80 14.64
C ILE A 29 0.70 29.74 13.49
N ASN A 30 -0.29 29.36 12.68
CA ASN A 30 -0.89 30.19 11.64
C ASN A 30 -2.36 30.43 11.97
N TYR A 31 -2.76 31.68 11.97
CA TYR A 31 -4.15 32.10 12.04
C TYR A 31 -4.64 32.38 10.62
N TYR A 32 -5.64 31.67 10.17
CA TYR A 32 -6.26 31.85 8.87
C TYR A 32 -7.59 32.56 9.00
N ASN A 33 -7.68 33.81 8.50
CA ASN A 33 -8.92 34.55 8.37
C ASN A 33 -9.63 34.09 7.08
N ARG A 34 -10.76 33.40 7.24
CA ARG A 34 -11.53 32.88 6.11
C ARG A 34 -12.14 33.97 5.23
N LYS A 35 -12.57 35.07 5.81
CA LYS A 35 -13.21 36.17 5.08
C LYS A 35 -12.23 36.88 4.16
N ASP A 36 -11.07 37.19 4.67
CA ASP A 36 -10.04 37.96 3.95
C ASP A 36 -9.04 37.06 3.24
N LYS A 37 -9.09 35.73 3.47
CA LYS A 37 -8.16 34.74 2.97
C LYS A 37 -6.69 35.07 3.30
N THR A 38 -6.46 35.58 4.49
CA THR A 38 -5.13 36.02 4.94
C THR A 38 -4.62 35.15 6.06
N PHE A 39 -3.29 35.03 6.12
CA PHE A 39 -2.59 34.34 7.20
C PHE A 39 -1.81 35.31 8.06
N LYS A 40 -1.90 35.13 9.40
CA LYS A 40 -1.02 35.73 10.39
C LYS A 40 -0.31 34.59 11.13
N SER A 41 0.98 34.73 11.39
CA SER A 41 1.75 33.68 12.03
C SER A 41 2.40 34.14 13.33
N TYR A 42 2.57 33.19 14.25
CA TYR A 42 3.27 33.37 15.51
C TYR A 42 4.35 32.28 15.59
N GLN A 43 5.59 32.69 15.77
CA GLN A 43 6.75 31.79 15.76
C GLN A 43 7.57 31.95 17.04
N SER A 44 8.50 31.02 17.23
CA SER A 44 9.44 31.08 18.35
C SER A 44 10.38 32.29 18.22
N SER A 45 10.51 33.01 19.31
CA SER A 45 11.41 34.15 19.47
C SER A 45 11.63 34.43 20.94
N GLU A 46 12.53 35.36 21.29
CA GLU A 46 12.74 35.79 22.70
C GLU A 46 11.47 36.26 23.40
N LYS A 47 10.57 36.93 22.65
CA LYS A 47 9.27 37.45 23.14
C LYS A 47 8.07 36.69 22.59
N GLY A 48 8.28 35.62 21.84
CA GLY A 48 7.25 34.81 21.20
C GLY A 48 7.09 33.44 21.86
N LEU A 49 6.66 32.50 21.06
CA LEU A 49 6.58 31.09 21.47
C LEU A 49 7.98 30.54 21.81
N ARG A 50 8.03 29.51 22.68
CA ARG A 50 9.30 28.83 22.99
C ARG A 50 9.66 27.74 22.00
N SER A 51 8.67 27.22 21.30
CA SER A 51 8.85 26.18 20.29
C SER A 51 7.93 26.44 19.09
N ASN A 52 8.41 26.12 17.89
CA ASN A 52 7.60 26.14 16.67
C ASN A 52 6.80 24.84 16.47
N ASN A 53 7.10 23.81 17.24
CA ASN A 53 6.42 22.53 17.15
C ASN A 53 5.15 22.55 18.01
N ILE A 54 4.02 22.83 17.38
CA ILE A 54 2.74 23.00 18.04
C ILE A 54 2.04 21.64 18.13
N LYS A 55 1.48 21.32 19.29
CA LYS A 55 0.74 20.06 19.51
C LYS A 55 -0.73 20.28 19.84
N ALA A 56 -1.07 21.34 20.52
CA ALA A 56 -2.45 21.64 20.89
C ALA A 56 -2.74 23.13 20.85
N ILE A 57 -3.95 23.49 20.54
CA ILE A 57 -4.47 24.85 20.56
C ILE A 57 -5.82 24.83 21.26
N LEU A 58 -6.02 25.71 22.22
CA LEU A 58 -7.27 25.88 22.95
C LEU A 58 -7.70 27.34 22.89
N PRO A 59 -8.68 27.72 22.04
CA PRO A 59 -9.25 29.04 22.01
C PRO A 59 -10.09 29.34 23.27
N GLU A 60 -10.02 30.57 23.75
CA GLU A 60 -10.89 31.09 24.81
C GLU A 60 -11.99 31.97 24.23
N GLU A 61 -13.07 32.15 24.99
CA GLU A 61 -14.15 33.09 24.65
C GLU A 61 -13.68 34.55 24.54
N THR A 62 -12.59 34.87 25.20
CA THR A 62 -11.94 36.20 25.12
C THR A 62 -11.31 36.51 23.78
N GLY A 63 -11.17 35.48 22.90
CA GLY A 63 -10.46 35.52 21.63
C GLY A 63 -8.95 35.34 21.78
N ASN A 64 -8.45 35.07 22.98
CA ASN A 64 -7.06 34.63 23.20
C ASN A 64 -6.95 33.14 23.09
N ILE A 65 -5.73 32.60 23.04
CA ILE A 65 -5.51 31.16 22.89
C ILE A 65 -4.43 30.62 23.84
N TYR A 66 -4.66 29.41 24.35
CA TYR A 66 -3.61 28.59 24.92
C TYR A 66 -3.02 27.66 23.84
N VAL A 67 -1.73 27.45 23.94
CA VAL A 67 -0.95 26.69 22.94
C VAL A 67 -0.05 25.71 23.64
N GLY A 68 -0.28 24.42 23.40
CA GLY A 68 0.60 23.35 23.81
C GLY A 68 1.68 23.12 22.76
N THR A 69 2.93 23.07 23.18
CA THR A 69 4.07 22.89 22.30
C THR A 69 4.89 21.67 22.68
N HIS A 70 5.62 21.13 21.72
CA HIS A 70 6.67 20.16 22.00
C HIS A 70 7.92 20.88 22.51
N SER A 71 8.42 20.47 23.65
CA SER A 71 9.64 20.99 24.33
C SER A 71 9.55 22.44 24.82
N GLY A 72 8.45 23.18 24.58
CA GLY A 72 8.28 24.58 25.00
C GLY A 72 7.29 24.81 26.13
N GLY A 73 6.53 23.79 26.52
CA GLY A 73 5.48 23.86 27.53
C GLY A 73 4.19 24.45 26.98
N LEU A 74 3.48 25.20 27.84
CA LEU A 74 2.25 25.89 27.52
C LEU A 74 2.52 27.38 27.27
N SER A 75 1.95 27.91 26.22
CA SER A 75 1.99 29.35 25.92
C SER A 75 0.58 29.94 25.90
N TYR A 76 0.44 31.19 26.30
CA TYR A 76 -0.78 31.96 26.18
C TYR A 76 -0.56 33.16 25.28
N ILE A 77 -1.35 33.28 24.24
CA ILE A 77 -1.24 34.36 23.25
C ILE A 77 -2.38 35.34 23.39
N HIS A 78 -2.05 36.57 23.70
CA HIS A 78 -2.96 37.71 23.62
C HIS A 78 -3.09 38.13 22.15
N VAL A 79 -4.11 37.66 21.45
CA VAL A 79 -4.24 37.81 20.00
C VAL A 79 -4.31 39.26 19.55
N LYS A 80 -4.95 40.15 20.33
CA LYS A 80 -5.08 41.57 20.02
C LYS A 80 -3.76 42.33 20.12
N THR A 81 -2.94 42.02 21.12
CA THR A 81 -1.66 42.70 21.37
C THR A 81 -0.47 41.98 20.72
N GLY A 82 -0.63 40.68 20.46
CA GLY A 82 0.46 39.81 20.01
C GLY A 82 1.43 39.40 21.11
N GLN A 83 1.14 39.75 22.38
CA GLN A 83 1.98 39.37 23.52
C GLN A 83 1.83 37.87 23.80
N VAL A 84 2.94 37.20 24.13
CA VAL A 84 2.99 35.78 24.46
C VAL A 84 3.54 35.59 25.87
N GLU A 85 2.80 34.87 26.68
CA GLU A 85 3.23 34.42 28.00
C GLU A 85 3.55 32.90 27.90
N ASN A 86 4.66 32.50 28.49
CA ASN A 86 5.12 31.09 28.39
C ASN A 86 5.25 30.46 29.78
N PHE A 87 4.72 29.26 29.94
CA PHE A 87 4.69 28.50 31.18
C PHE A 87 5.39 27.16 30.99
N LYS A 88 6.36 26.90 31.85
CA LYS A 88 7.07 25.59 31.89
C LYS A 88 6.42 24.65 32.91
N ILE A 89 6.32 23.39 32.57
CA ILE A 89 5.95 22.34 33.53
C ILE A 89 7.10 22.20 34.52
N PRO A 90 6.86 22.35 35.83
CA PRO A 90 7.91 22.29 36.86
C PRO A 90 8.57 20.92 36.89
N HIS A 91 9.86 20.89 37.22
CA HIS A 91 10.67 19.66 37.41
C HIS A 91 10.82 18.78 36.16
N MET A 92 10.59 19.32 34.96
CA MET A 92 10.80 18.62 33.69
C MET A 92 12.01 19.18 32.95
N GLU A 93 12.76 18.26 32.33
CA GLU A 93 13.81 18.58 31.38
C GLU A 93 13.21 19.34 30.17
N ALA A 94 14.03 20.03 29.40
CA ALA A 94 13.52 20.85 28.28
C ALA A 94 12.83 19.97 27.22
N GLU A 95 13.33 18.77 26.97
CA GLU A 95 12.78 17.84 25.98
C GLU A 95 11.43 17.25 26.41
N ASP A 96 11.25 17.02 27.70
CA ASP A 96 10.02 16.45 28.29
C ASP A 96 8.92 17.50 28.53
N ASN A 97 9.26 18.79 28.40
CA ASN A 97 8.35 19.91 28.66
C ASN A 97 7.36 20.11 27.50
N SER A 98 6.55 19.08 27.25
CA SER A 98 5.66 19.01 26.11
C SER A 98 4.20 18.90 26.54
N CYS A 99 3.34 19.71 25.92
CA CYS A 99 1.89 19.71 26.10
C CYS A 99 1.23 19.24 24.80
N TYR A 100 0.70 18.03 24.79
CA TYR A 100 0.15 17.38 23.60
C TYR A 100 -1.34 17.62 23.41
N VAL A 101 -2.10 17.74 24.49
CA VAL A 101 -3.55 17.91 24.48
C VAL A 101 -3.95 18.90 25.55
N LEU A 102 -4.91 19.74 25.24
CA LEU A 102 -5.50 20.74 26.17
C LEU A 102 -7.02 20.55 26.22
N LEU A 103 -7.59 20.43 27.41
CA LEU A 103 -9.02 20.40 27.61
C LEU A 103 -9.42 21.48 28.64
N ASP A 104 -10.30 22.36 28.25
CA ASP A 104 -10.84 23.39 29.16
C ASP A 104 -11.74 22.75 30.22
N ASN A 105 -11.51 23.12 31.46
CA ASN A 105 -12.30 22.72 32.60
C ASN A 105 -12.50 23.89 33.58
N GLN A 106 -13.27 24.86 33.15
CA GLN A 106 -13.60 26.08 33.91
C GLN A 106 -12.34 26.89 34.33
N ASP A 107 -11.98 26.86 35.62
CA ASP A 107 -10.83 27.59 36.16
C ASP A 107 -9.47 26.93 35.85
N HIS A 108 -9.51 25.72 35.30
CA HIS A 108 -8.31 24.93 35.04
C HIS A 108 -8.28 24.46 33.60
N ILE A 109 -7.08 24.16 33.10
CA ILE A 109 -6.87 23.41 31.85
C ILE A 109 -6.29 22.07 32.25
N TRP A 110 -6.92 21.00 31.76
CA TRP A 110 -6.32 19.68 31.80
C TRP A 110 -5.31 19.58 30.66
N VAL A 111 -4.09 19.27 31.02
CA VAL A 111 -2.98 19.19 30.07
C VAL A 111 -2.50 17.76 29.99
N GLY A 112 -2.64 17.17 28.80
CA GLY A 112 -2.03 15.88 28.49
C GLY A 112 -0.58 16.07 28.12
N ALA A 113 0.31 15.45 28.87
CA ALA A 113 1.76 15.51 28.68
C ALA A 113 2.35 14.10 28.49
N MET A 114 3.63 14.01 28.19
CA MET A 114 4.36 12.76 28.09
C MET A 114 4.42 12.00 29.42
N THR A 115 4.37 12.72 30.52
CA THR A 115 4.45 12.21 31.88
C THR A 115 3.11 11.97 32.54
N GLY A 116 2.01 12.13 31.81
CA GLY A 116 0.65 11.94 32.26
C GLY A 116 -0.20 13.19 32.21
N LEU A 117 -1.25 13.20 33.02
CA LEU A 117 -2.22 14.29 33.10
C LEU A 117 -1.80 15.31 34.14
N ILE A 118 -1.77 16.59 33.76
CA ILE A 118 -1.38 17.73 34.59
C ILE A 118 -2.51 18.77 34.59
N LEU A 119 -2.63 19.56 35.65
CA LEU A 119 -3.51 20.72 35.74
C LEU A 119 -2.75 22.01 35.56
N PHE A 120 -3.29 22.90 34.75
CA PHE A 120 -2.87 24.31 34.72
C PHE A 120 -3.97 25.18 35.29
N ASP A 121 -3.68 25.90 36.33
CA ASP A 121 -4.59 26.84 37.00
C ASP A 121 -4.52 28.19 36.27
N LYS A 122 -5.64 28.61 35.67
CA LYS A 122 -5.73 29.85 34.88
C LYS A 122 -5.53 31.12 35.73
N SER A 123 -5.94 31.07 37.00
CA SER A 123 -5.85 32.21 37.91
C SER A 123 -4.45 32.45 38.44
N THR A 124 -3.81 31.39 38.88
CA THR A 124 -2.43 31.43 39.42
C THR A 124 -1.37 31.33 38.34
N LYS A 125 -1.74 30.92 37.15
CA LYS A 125 -0.84 30.64 36.02
C LYS A 125 0.25 29.60 36.34
N GLN A 126 -0.10 28.62 37.17
CA GLN A 126 0.83 27.58 37.61
C GLN A 126 0.33 26.18 37.27
N PHE A 127 1.30 25.32 37.00
CA PHE A 127 1.04 23.90 36.87
C PHE A 127 0.94 23.23 38.23
N ARG A 128 0.02 22.29 38.36
CA ARG A 128 -0.13 21.40 39.51
C ARG A 128 -0.25 19.96 39.03
N GLN A 129 0.22 19.01 39.80
CA GLN A 129 -0.03 17.60 39.53
C GLN A 129 -1.56 17.34 39.58
N HIS A 130 -2.07 16.68 38.55
CA HIS A 130 -3.50 16.33 38.56
C HIS A 130 -3.77 15.29 39.66
N PRO A 131 -4.81 15.47 40.51
CA PRO A 131 -5.12 14.49 41.56
C PRO A 131 -5.26 13.06 41.04
N LEU A 132 -5.87 12.89 39.86
CA LEU A 132 -6.08 11.59 39.23
C LEU A 132 -4.78 10.85 38.88
N THR A 133 -3.73 11.56 38.50
CA THR A 133 -2.41 10.95 38.22
C THR A 133 -1.78 10.39 39.50
N LYS A 134 -2.03 11.04 40.64
CA LYS A 134 -1.54 10.58 41.93
C LYS A 134 -2.28 9.33 42.42
N GLU A 135 -3.58 9.28 42.20
CA GLU A 135 -4.46 8.20 42.67
C GLU A 135 -4.48 6.98 41.72
N ASN A 136 -4.16 7.18 40.46
CA ASN A 136 -4.18 6.16 39.42
C ASN A 136 -2.80 6.02 38.77
N PRO A 137 -1.98 5.06 39.20
CA PRO A 137 -0.64 4.81 38.65
C PRO A 137 -0.64 4.55 37.14
N GLY A 138 -1.74 4.05 36.58
CA GLY A 138 -1.91 3.84 35.14
C GLY A 138 -1.91 5.12 34.28
N LEU A 139 -2.12 6.29 34.88
CA LEU A 139 -2.06 7.60 34.22
C LEU A 139 -0.74 8.35 34.50
N SER A 140 0.13 7.81 35.32
CA SER A 140 1.43 8.42 35.65
C SER A 140 2.51 7.89 34.70
N GLY A 141 3.33 8.78 34.15
CA GLY A 141 4.39 8.41 33.22
C GLY A 141 3.89 7.81 31.91
N VAL A 142 2.71 8.22 31.46
CA VAL A 142 2.05 7.69 30.25
C VAL A 142 1.67 8.86 29.36
N LEU A 143 2.02 8.79 28.09
CA LEU A 143 1.62 9.81 27.11
C LEU A 143 0.10 9.85 26.94
N ILE A 144 -0.47 11.04 27.16
CA ILE A 144 -1.89 11.34 26.92
C ILE A 144 -2.04 11.82 25.50
N ASN A 145 -2.77 11.07 24.69
CA ASN A 145 -2.99 11.35 23.27
C ASN A 145 -4.25 12.18 23.00
N ASN A 146 -5.31 12.00 23.80
CA ASN A 146 -6.56 12.76 23.64
C ASN A 146 -7.30 12.86 24.97
N LEU A 147 -8.01 13.96 25.13
CA LEU A 147 -8.95 14.23 26.22
C LEU A 147 -10.29 14.62 25.60
N PHE A 148 -11.27 13.77 25.68
CA PHE A 148 -12.59 13.97 25.09
C PHE A 148 -13.66 14.04 26.17
N ARG A 149 -14.46 15.12 26.15
CA ARG A 149 -15.60 15.30 27.04
C ARG A 149 -16.86 14.87 26.32
N ASP A 150 -17.52 13.81 26.83
CA ASP A 150 -18.75 13.32 26.25
C ASP A 150 -19.98 14.17 26.64
N SER A 151 -21.12 13.86 26.04
CA SER A 151 -22.37 14.57 26.28
C SER A 151 -22.92 14.39 27.72
N ARG A 152 -22.38 13.46 28.49
CA ARG A 152 -22.68 13.26 29.91
C ARG A 152 -21.67 13.94 30.84
N ASN A 153 -20.83 14.81 30.30
CA ASN A 153 -19.78 15.53 31.01
C ASN A 153 -18.69 14.65 31.64
N ARG A 154 -18.52 13.41 31.16
CA ARG A 154 -17.44 12.51 31.54
C ARG A 154 -16.24 12.77 30.62
N VAL A 155 -15.02 12.51 31.10
CA VAL A 155 -13.82 12.69 30.30
C VAL A 155 -13.21 11.33 29.95
N TRP A 156 -13.10 11.09 28.66
CA TRP A 156 -12.39 9.95 28.10
C TRP A 156 -10.93 10.34 27.88
N ILE A 157 -10.03 9.53 28.40
CA ILE A 157 -8.59 9.78 28.38
C ILE A 157 -7.94 8.69 27.51
N ALA A 158 -7.55 9.08 26.30
CA ALA A 158 -6.83 8.19 25.40
C ALA A 158 -5.33 8.28 25.63
N THR A 159 -4.67 7.14 25.77
CA THR A 159 -3.26 7.06 26.15
C THR A 159 -2.49 6.04 25.30
N GLU A 160 -1.17 6.05 25.40
CA GLU A 160 -0.33 5.00 24.82
C GLU A 160 -0.51 3.61 25.48
N LYS A 161 -1.16 3.57 26.65
CA LYS A 161 -1.44 2.33 27.40
C LYS A 161 -2.92 2.01 27.51
N GLY A 162 -3.74 2.52 26.58
CA GLY A 162 -5.17 2.24 26.52
C GLY A 162 -6.06 3.43 26.78
N LEU A 163 -7.32 3.14 27.10
CA LEU A 163 -8.39 4.09 27.29
C LEU A 163 -8.83 4.09 28.76
N PHE A 164 -9.06 5.29 29.29
CA PHE A 164 -9.59 5.47 30.64
C PHE A 164 -10.81 6.40 30.60
N LEU A 165 -11.74 6.17 31.52
CA LEU A 165 -12.94 6.97 31.72
C LEU A 165 -12.92 7.63 33.10
N TYR A 166 -12.99 8.96 33.10
CA TYR A 166 -13.20 9.76 34.30
C TYR A 166 -14.67 10.15 34.43
N THR A 167 -15.25 9.94 35.59
CA THR A 167 -16.65 10.27 35.93
C THR A 167 -16.72 11.30 37.07
N ASP A 168 -17.87 11.94 37.24
CA ASP A 168 -18.11 12.99 38.28
C ASP A 168 -17.83 12.53 39.71
N LYS A 169 -17.73 11.21 39.93
CA LYS A 169 -17.37 10.66 41.25
C LYS A 169 -15.87 10.64 41.50
N GLN A 170 -15.10 11.41 40.74
CA GLN A 170 -13.62 11.49 40.79
C GLN A 170 -12.94 10.12 40.62
N LYS A 171 -13.63 9.17 39.99
CA LYS A 171 -13.13 7.84 39.75
C LYS A 171 -12.65 7.70 38.29
N VAL A 172 -11.44 7.22 38.12
CA VAL A 172 -10.90 6.78 36.81
C VAL A 172 -11.04 5.28 36.70
N THR A 173 -11.65 4.84 35.62
CA THR A 173 -11.83 3.41 35.32
C THR A 173 -11.09 3.10 34.05
N PRO A 174 -10.14 2.14 34.04
CA PRO A 174 -9.57 1.64 32.78
C PRO A 174 -10.65 0.93 31.98
N ILE A 175 -10.73 1.23 30.71
CA ILE A 175 -11.61 0.57 29.76
C ILE A 175 -10.80 -0.56 29.12
N THR A 176 -11.14 -1.79 29.50
CA THR A 176 -10.44 -2.98 29.00
C THR A 176 -11.16 -3.56 27.79
N ASP A 177 -10.39 -3.95 26.81
CA ASP A 177 -10.86 -4.77 25.72
C ASP A 177 -10.95 -6.23 26.20
N GLN A 178 -12.15 -6.77 26.23
CA GLN A 178 -12.38 -8.18 26.67
C GLN A 178 -11.84 -9.21 25.66
N LEU A 179 -11.37 -8.76 24.48
CA LEU A 179 -10.83 -9.66 23.44
C LEU A 179 -9.34 -9.97 23.60
N SER A 180 -8.60 -9.17 24.33
CA SER A 180 -7.18 -9.45 24.58
C SER A 180 -7.03 -10.22 25.90
N ASN A 181 -7.07 -11.54 25.84
CA ASN A 181 -6.51 -12.40 26.90
C ASN A 181 -4.98 -12.20 27.06
N ASP A 182 -4.37 -11.37 26.24
CA ASP A 182 -2.95 -11.08 26.22
C ASP A 182 -2.72 -9.72 26.89
N LEU A 183 -2.38 -9.77 28.17
CA LEU A 183 -1.97 -8.62 28.99
C LEU A 183 -0.76 -7.84 28.44
N SER A 184 -0.17 -8.28 27.34
CA SER A 184 1.05 -7.72 26.77
C SER A 184 0.84 -6.75 25.59
N SER A 185 -0.35 -6.63 25.03
CA SER A 185 -0.62 -5.69 23.93
C SER A 185 -1.51 -4.54 24.37
N TYR A 186 -0.89 -3.49 24.89
CA TYR A 186 -1.59 -2.23 25.12
C TYR A 186 -2.03 -1.62 23.78
N ILE A 187 -3.31 -1.25 23.70
CA ILE A 187 -3.84 -0.51 22.55
C ILE A 187 -3.42 0.95 22.74
N ILE A 188 -2.64 1.49 21.80
CA ILE A 188 -2.39 2.93 21.77
C ILE A 188 -3.66 3.61 21.22
N ALA A 189 -4.40 4.28 22.08
CA ALA A 189 -5.56 5.08 21.71
C ALA A 189 -5.12 6.49 21.32
N TYR A 190 -5.56 6.96 20.14
CA TYR A 190 -5.19 8.28 19.63
C TYR A 190 -6.30 9.31 19.72
N CYS A 191 -7.53 8.94 19.42
CA CYS A 191 -8.65 9.86 19.36
C CYS A 191 -9.92 9.18 19.86
N VAL A 192 -10.78 9.94 20.52
CA VAL A 192 -12.09 9.50 20.99
C VAL A 192 -13.14 10.44 20.43
N GLU A 193 -14.28 9.89 20.00
CA GLU A 193 -15.44 10.63 19.52
C GLU A 193 -16.73 9.97 20.02
N GLU A 194 -17.77 10.73 20.29
CA GLU A 194 -19.10 10.26 20.65
C GLU A 194 -20.03 10.45 19.44
N ASP A 195 -20.68 9.36 18.99
CA ASP A 195 -21.66 9.48 17.91
C ASP A 195 -23.02 10.00 18.41
N ILE A 196 -23.90 10.33 17.48
CA ILE A 196 -25.27 10.81 17.80
C ILE A 196 -26.06 9.79 18.63
N HIS A 197 -25.74 8.51 18.54
CA HIS A 197 -26.37 7.42 19.31
C HIS A 197 -25.71 7.19 20.67
N LYS A 198 -24.74 8.04 21.04
CA LYS A 198 -23.98 7.98 22.30
C LYS A 198 -23.03 6.79 22.40
N ASN A 199 -22.70 6.14 21.29
CA ASN A 199 -21.60 5.20 21.28
C ASN A 199 -20.27 5.96 21.28
N ILE A 200 -19.28 5.35 21.88
CA ILE A 200 -17.93 5.89 21.93
C ILE A 200 -17.05 5.16 20.92
N TRP A 201 -16.47 5.94 20.05
CA TRP A 201 -15.57 5.45 19.02
C TRP A 201 -14.13 5.83 19.36
N VAL A 202 -13.23 4.88 19.23
CA VAL A 202 -11.82 5.07 19.58
C VAL A 202 -10.93 4.71 18.39
N ALA A 203 -10.21 5.69 17.91
CA ALA A 203 -9.17 5.53 16.92
C ALA A 203 -7.88 5.06 17.59
N SER A 204 -7.25 4.03 17.04
CA SER A 204 -6.07 3.42 17.64
C SER A 204 -5.02 3.00 16.60
N THR A 205 -3.89 2.48 17.07
CA THR A 205 -2.89 1.81 16.20
C THR A 205 -3.37 0.48 15.63
N ASN A 206 -4.44 -0.10 16.21
CA ASN A 206 -4.89 -1.46 15.89
C ASN A 206 -6.34 -1.50 15.36
N GLY A 207 -6.82 -0.42 14.78
CA GLY A 207 -8.15 -0.31 14.20
C GLY A 207 -9.06 0.68 14.91
N LEU A 208 -10.33 0.66 14.51
CA LEU A 208 -11.42 1.45 15.08
C LEU A 208 -12.19 0.61 16.08
N TYR A 209 -12.30 1.08 17.31
CA TYR A 209 -13.04 0.41 18.38
C TYR A 209 -14.34 1.12 18.65
N GLN A 210 -15.40 0.34 18.84
CA GLN A 210 -16.71 0.80 19.24
C GLN A 210 -17.02 0.33 20.65
N TYR A 211 -17.41 1.26 21.50
CA TYR A 211 -17.89 1.01 22.85
C TYR A 211 -19.31 1.58 23.02
N SER A 212 -20.07 0.99 23.93
CA SER A 212 -21.32 1.61 24.35
C SER A 212 -21.05 2.89 25.14
N SER A 213 -22.09 3.68 25.37
CA SER A 213 -22.01 4.84 26.25
C SER A 213 -21.54 4.54 27.67
N GLU A 214 -21.60 3.28 28.12
CA GLU A 214 -21.12 2.83 29.44
C GLU A 214 -19.67 2.35 29.41
N GLY A 215 -19.02 2.38 28.25
CA GLY A 215 -17.63 1.91 28.07
C GLY A 215 -17.52 0.39 27.90
N ILE A 216 -18.61 -0.28 27.52
CA ILE A 216 -18.60 -1.72 27.22
C ILE A 216 -18.19 -1.89 25.77
N PHE A 217 -17.15 -2.68 25.53
CA PHE A 217 -16.68 -3.03 24.19
C PHE A 217 -17.79 -3.70 23.38
N GLN A 218 -17.96 -3.26 22.14
CA GLN A 218 -18.95 -3.80 21.20
C GLN A 218 -18.28 -4.47 19.99
N ARG A 219 -17.39 -3.76 19.30
CA ARG A 219 -16.75 -4.27 18.10
C ARG A 219 -15.42 -3.55 17.81
N ARG A 220 -14.55 -4.23 17.08
CA ARG A 220 -13.35 -3.67 16.46
C ARG A 220 -13.44 -3.83 14.94
N TYR A 221 -13.04 -2.80 14.22
CA TYR A 221 -12.95 -2.80 12.76
C TYR A 221 -11.49 -2.63 12.34
N THR A 222 -11.09 -3.42 11.34
CA THR A 222 -9.71 -3.51 10.85
C THR A 222 -9.64 -3.45 9.33
N ILE A 223 -8.45 -3.66 8.77
CA ILE A 223 -8.26 -3.81 7.32
C ILE A 223 -9.09 -4.97 6.73
N GLU A 224 -9.41 -5.98 7.50
CA GLU A 224 -10.26 -7.11 7.08
C GLU A 224 -11.72 -6.67 6.87
N ASP A 225 -12.17 -5.63 7.59
CA ASP A 225 -13.50 -5.03 7.43
C ASP A 225 -13.54 -3.95 6.34
N GLY A 226 -12.38 -3.57 5.75
CA GLY A 226 -12.27 -2.60 4.67
C GLY A 226 -11.56 -1.29 5.02
N LEU A 227 -10.98 -1.14 6.22
CA LEU A 227 -10.10 -0.03 6.55
C LEU A 227 -8.85 -0.01 5.65
N PRO A 228 -8.35 1.17 5.23
CA PRO A 228 -7.13 1.26 4.42
C PRO A 228 -5.86 0.99 5.23
N ASN A 229 -5.92 1.23 6.55
CA ASN A 229 -4.84 0.99 7.51
C ASN A 229 -5.41 0.88 8.92
N ASN A 230 -4.85 -0.01 9.75
CA ASN A 230 -5.27 -0.15 11.15
C ASN A 230 -4.85 1.03 12.04
N CYS A 231 -3.82 1.79 11.65
CA CYS A 231 -3.40 2.98 12.38
C CYS A 231 -4.28 4.17 11.98
N ILE A 232 -5.12 4.62 12.91
CA ILE A 232 -6.07 5.73 12.73
C ILE A 232 -5.66 6.85 13.68
N TYR A 233 -5.37 8.03 13.13
CA TYR A 233 -4.89 9.17 13.91
C TYR A 233 -5.98 10.14 14.36
N GLY A 234 -6.97 10.37 13.53
CA GLY A 234 -8.07 11.29 13.80
C GLY A 234 -9.41 10.69 13.41
N LEU A 235 -10.44 11.11 14.12
CA LEU A 235 -11.80 10.64 14.00
C LEU A 235 -12.75 11.82 14.12
N LEU A 236 -13.65 11.98 13.17
CA LEU A 236 -14.69 13.02 13.17
C LEU A 236 -16.00 12.44 12.69
N GLU A 237 -17.09 12.72 13.40
CA GLU A 237 -18.46 12.40 12.95
C GLU A 237 -19.01 13.53 12.07
N ASP A 238 -19.61 13.19 10.93
CA ASP A 238 -20.35 14.15 10.11
C ASP A 238 -21.84 14.21 10.50
N ASN A 239 -22.58 15.12 9.88
CA ASN A 239 -24.01 15.30 10.16
C ASN A 239 -24.91 14.23 9.51
N MET A 240 -24.32 13.24 8.82
CA MET A 240 -25.01 12.10 8.20
C MET A 240 -24.72 10.77 8.93
N ASN A 241 -24.24 10.85 10.18
CA ASN A 241 -23.85 9.70 11.01
C ASN A 241 -22.77 8.81 10.37
N ARG A 242 -21.82 9.43 9.68
CA ARG A 242 -20.64 8.74 9.17
C ARG A 242 -19.42 9.21 9.92
N LEU A 243 -18.49 8.30 10.15
CA LEU A 243 -17.20 8.60 10.77
C LEU A 243 -16.13 8.75 9.69
N TRP A 244 -15.40 9.83 9.78
CA TRP A 244 -14.26 10.12 8.92
C TRP A 244 -12.97 9.88 9.67
N LEU A 245 -12.14 9.00 9.14
CA LEU A 245 -10.95 8.44 9.77
C LEU A 245 -9.72 8.87 8.99
N SER A 246 -8.77 9.51 9.63
CA SER A 246 -7.47 9.83 9.03
C SER A 246 -6.45 8.73 9.34
N THR A 247 -5.75 8.27 8.31
CA THR A 247 -4.81 7.15 8.41
C THR A 247 -3.49 7.44 7.67
N ASN A 248 -2.53 6.53 7.73
CA ASN A 248 -1.31 6.57 6.91
C ASN A 248 -1.54 6.22 5.43
N LYS A 249 -2.75 5.81 5.05
CA LYS A 249 -3.08 5.40 3.67
C LYS A 249 -4.33 6.11 3.15
N GLY A 250 -4.49 7.38 3.51
CA GLY A 250 -5.62 8.21 3.09
C GLY A 250 -6.66 8.40 4.17
N LEU A 251 -7.82 8.95 3.76
CA LEU A 251 -9.01 9.10 4.58
C LEU A 251 -9.97 7.93 4.33
N SER A 252 -10.68 7.53 5.36
CA SER A 252 -11.74 6.54 5.26
C SER A 252 -13.03 7.11 5.81
N CYS A 253 -14.12 6.97 5.09
CA CYS A 253 -15.47 7.26 5.55
C CYS A 253 -16.14 5.95 5.95
N PHE A 254 -16.52 5.83 7.19
CA PHE A 254 -17.24 4.68 7.73
C PHE A 254 -18.71 5.02 7.91
N ASP A 255 -19.56 4.31 7.21
CA ASP A 255 -21.00 4.41 7.39
C ASP A 255 -21.43 3.51 8.55
N ILE A 256 -21.85 4.11 9.66
CA ILE A 256 -22.21 3.40 10.89
C ILE A 256 -23.42 2.48 10.65
N GLN A 257 -24.37 2.87 9.78
CA GLN A 257 -25.60 2.10 9.54
C GLN A 257 -25.33 0.84 8.73
N THR A 258 -24.51 0.96 7.69
CA THR A 258 -24.21 -0.15 6.77
C THR A 258 -22.98 -0.96 7.18
N GLY A 259 -22.14 -0.42 8.06
CA GLY A 259 -20.87 -1.02 8.47
C GLY A 259 -19.81 -1.05 7.35
N LYS A 260 -19.94 -0.21 6.32
CA LYS A 260 -19.04 -0.20 5.17
C LYS A 260 -18.06 0.95 5.22
N PHE A 261 -16.87 0.70 4.70
CA PHE A 261 -15.81 1.70 4.53
C PHE A 261 -15.71 2.17 3.07
N HIS A 262 -15.56 3.50 2.90
CA HIS A 262 -15.23 4.12 1.63
C HIS A 262 -13.89 4.86 1.78
N ASN A 263 -12.87 4.42 1.06
CA ASN A 263 -11.51 4.91 1.21
C ASN A 263 -11.16 5.93 0.14
N TYR A 264 -10.54 7.02 0.53
CA TYR A 264 -10.11 8.14 -0.33
C TYR A 264 -8.61 8.32 -0.23
N LYS A 265 -7.97 8.61 -1.36
CA LYS A 265 -6.53 8.83 -1.50
C LYS A 265 -6.25 10.13 -2.25
N GLN A 266 -4.98 10.47 -2.39
CA GLN A 266 -4.52 11.65 -3.14
C GLN A 266 -5.09 11.68 -4.57
N GLU A 267 -5.29 10.53 -5.18
CA GLU A 267 -5.90 10.36 -6.50
C GLU A 267 -7.37 10.79 -6.54
N ASP A 268 -8.04 10.87 -5.40
CA ASP A 268 -9.41 11.35 -5.25
C ASP A 268 -9.49 12.83 -4.88
N GLY A 269 -8.35 13.52 -4.82
CA GLY A 269 -8.26 14.94 -4.55
C GLY A 269 -7.83 15.31 -3.13
N LEU A 270 -7.36 14.35 -2.32
CA LEU A 270 -6.70 14.67 -1.06
C LEU A 270 -5.36 15.36 -1.33
N SER A 271 -4.92 16.22 -0.42
CA SER A 271 -3.60 16.86 -0.51
C SER A 271 -2.47 15.82 -0.53
N HIS A 272 -2.65 14.74 0.25
CA HIS A 272 -1.68 13.65 0.43
C HIS A 272 -2.36 12.42 1.06
N ASN A 273 -1.62 11.32 1.22
CA ASN A 273 -2.15 10.08 1.80
C ASN A 273 -1.82 9.89 3.29
N GLU A 274 -0.87 10.64 3.85
CA GLU A 274 -0.38 10.47 5.21
C GLU A 274 -0.83 11.60 6.10
N PHE A 275 -1.73 11.31 7.05
CA PHE A 275 -2.28 12.27 8.00
C PHE A 275 -1.56 12.21 9.33
N ASN A 276 -1.59 13.33 10.05
CA ASN A 276 -0.95 13.46 11.34
C ASN A 276 -1.92 13.27 12.51
N GLN A 277 -1.36 12.81 13.63
CA GLN A 277 -2.04 12.83 14.92
C GLN A 277 -2.39 14.29 15.31
N TYR A 278 -3.55 14.51 15.91
CA TYR A 278 -4.11 15.82 16.31
C TYR A 278 -4.50 16.77 15.16
N GLY A 279 -4.12 16.49 13.91
CA GLY A 279 -4.39 17.33 12.75
C GLY A 279 -5.82 17.18 12.21
N TYR A 280 -6.86 17.25 13.02
CA TYR A 280 -8.25 17.12 12.58
C TYR A 280 -9.16 18.11 13.31
N CYS A 281 -10.18 18.62 12.62
CA CYS A 281 -11.15 19.55 13.18
C CYS A 281 -12.46 19.51 12.40
N LYS A 282 -13.59 19.49 13.12
CA LYS A 282 -14.92 19.70 12.54
C LYS A 282 -15.29 21.15 12.70
N GLY A 283 -15.47 21.86 11.59
CA GLY A 283 -15.92 23.25 11.59
C GLY A 283 -17.40 23.39 11.86
N SER A 284 -17.80 24.55 12.38
CA SER A 284 -19.19 24.89 12.70
C SER A 284 -20.14 24.81 11.51
N ASN A 285 -19.63 24.97 10.28
CA ASN A 285 -20.35 24.83 9.01
C ASN A 285 -20.31 23.41 8.45
N ASN A 286 -19.99 22.42 9.26
CA ASN A 286 -19.84 21.00 8.88
C ASN A 286 -18.74 20.74 7.82
N ILE A 287 -17.78 21.64 7.68
CA ILE A 287 -16.56 21.34 6.93
C ILE A 287 -15.63 20.53 7.82
N LEU A 288 -15.14 19.42 7.31
CA LEU A 288 -14.12 18.62 7.98
C LEU A 288 -12.74 19.02 7.46
N TYR A 289 -11.80 19.13 8.39
CA TYR A 289 -10.40 19.49 8.13
C TYR A 289 -9.52 18.36 8.62
N PHE A 290 -8.59 17.93 7.78
CA PHE A 290 -7.58 16.92 8.11
C PHE A 290 -6.21 17.40 7.65
N GLY A 291 -5.30 17.54 8.58
CA GLY A 291 -3.92 17.95 8.37
C GLY A 291 -2.97 16.76 8.32
N GLY A 292 -1.95 16.87 7.53
CA GLY A 292 -0.94 15.84 7.42
C GLY A 292 0.42 16.38 6.99
N LEU A 293 1.18 15.58 6.25
CA LEU A 293 2.56 15.91 5.88
C LEU A 293 2.68 16.98 4.80
N ASP A 294 1.61 17.24 4.03
CA ASP A 294 1.64 18.22 2.93
C ASP A 294 0.35 19.06 2.89
N GLY A 295 0.11 19.79 3.99
CA GLY A 295 -0.98 20.74 4.10
C GLY A 295 -2.26 20.16 4.68
N ILE A 296 -3.39 20.78 4.32
CA ILE A 296 -4.72 20.49 4.88
C ILE A 296 -5.65 20.02 3.75
N THR A 297 -6.24 18.86 3.94
CA THR A 297 -7.42 18.45 3.19
C THR A 297 -8.67 18.93 3.90
N TYR A 298 -9.56 19.65 3.21
CA TYR A 298 -10.83 20.07 3.78
C TYR A 298 -11.97 19.88 2.78
N PHE A 299 -13.13 19.51 3.28
CA PHE A 299 -14.29 19.24 2.43
C PHE A 299 -15.61 19.30 3.21
N GLU A 300 -16.68 19.43 2.46
CA GLU A 300 -18.06 19.33 2.96
C GLU A 300 -18.55 17.89 2.75
N PRO A 301 -18.81 17.12 3.82
CA PRO A 301 -19.14 15.68 3.71
C PRO A 301 -20.35 15.37 2.83
N PHE A 302 -21.35 16.26 2.76
CA PHE A 302 -22.55 16.06 1.95
C PHE A 302 -22.30 16.10 0.44
N ARG A 303 -21.15 16.64 -0.01
CA ARG A 303 -20.75 16.64 -1.41
C ARG A 303 -20.18 15.29 -1.87
N PHE A 304 -19.85 14.42 -0.94
CA PHE A 304 -19.44 13.04 -1.25
C PHE A 304 -20.68 12.16 -1.40
N THR A 305 -21.34 12.30 -2.52
CA THR A 305 -22.44 11.40 -2.91
C THR A 305 -21.86 10.20 -3.65
N GLU A 306 -22.44 9.03 -3.41
CA GLU A 306 -22.08 7.85 -4.19
C GLU A 306 -22.30 8.10 -5.67
N ASN A 307 -21.35 7.67 -6.46
CA ASN A 307 -21.52 7.70 -7.92
C ASN A 307 -22.56 6.63 -8.32
N PRO A 308 -23.79 7.02 -8.69
CA PRO A 308 -24.84 6.06 -9.03
C PRO A 308 -24.61 5.38 -10.37
N PHE A 309 -23.66 5.90 -11.15
CA PHE A 309 -23.39 5.41 -12.50
C PHE A 309 -22.62 4.10 -12.47
N ALA A 310 -23.21 3.03 -13.02
CA ALA A 310 -22.54 1.76 -13.27
C ALA A 310 -21.93 1.78 -14.67
N PRO A 311 -20.60 1.91 -14.80
CA PRO A 311 -20.00 2.17 -16.10
C PRO A 311 -19.95 0.89 -16.94
N GLN A 312 -20.36 0.99 -18.20
CA GLN A 312 -20.27 -0.11 -19.17
C GLN A 312 -18.86 -0.14 -19.78
N PRO A 313 -18.11 -1.24 -19.69
CA PRO A 313 -16.81 -1.32 -20.34
C PRO A 313 -16.92 -1.47 -21.85
N GLU A 314 -15.94 -0.91 -22.56
CA GLU A 314 -15.83 -0.99 -24.02
C GLU A 314 -14.49 -1.63 -24.40
N ILE A 315 -14.51 -2.48 -25.42
CA ILE A 315 -13.29 -3.07 -25.95
C ILE A 315 -12.69 -2.10 -26.96
N THR A 316 -11.52 -1.58 -26.62
CA THR A 316 -10.86 -0.52 -27.38
C THR A 316 -9.84 -1.03 -28.39
N GLY A 317 -9.25 -2.17 -28.13
CA GLY A 317 -8.21 -2.71 -29.00
C GLY A 317 -7.95 -4.19 -28.82
N ILE A 318 -7.33 -4.76 -29.83
CA ILE A 318 -6.85 -6.12 -29.82
C ILE A 318 -5.46 -6.11 -30.44
N SER A 319 -4.55 -6.83 -29.83
CA SER A 319 -3.24 -7.07 -30.40
C SER A 319 -2.95 -8.57 -30.45
N ILE A 320 -2.29 -9.01 -31.50
CA ILE A 320 -1.84 -10.38 -31.69
C ILE A 320 -0.31 -10.34 -31.79
N LEU A 321 0.37 -11.14 -31.00
CA LEU A 321 1.85 -11.13 -30.88
C LEU A 321 2.40 -9.70 -30.66
N ASN A 322 1.72 -8.92 -29.80
CA ASN A 322 2.03 -7.52 -29.47
C ASN A 322 1.88 -6.52 -30.65
N GLN A 323 1.34 -6.94 -31.78
CA GLN A 323 1.02 -6.03 -32.88
C GLN A 323 -0.47 -5.72 -32.89
N PRO A 324 -0.87 -4.42 -32.89
CA PRO A 324 -2.27 -4.05 -32.92
C PRO A 324 -2.91 -4.53 -34.23
N VAL A 325 -4.08 -5.13 -34.12
CA VAL A 325 -4.85 -5.58 -35.28
C VAL A 325 -5.59 -4.37 -35.88
N THR A 326 -5.04 -3.83 -36.97
CA THR A 326 -5.63 -2.73 -37.74
C THR A 326 -6.46 -3.27 -38.89
N TYR A 327 -7.38 -2.43 -39.37
CA TYR A 327 -8.45 -2.75 -40.36
C TYR A 327 -8.00 -3.35 -41.70
N THR A 328 -6.74 -3.22 -42.06
CA THR A 328 -6.37 -3.26 -43.50
C THR A 328 -5.25 -4.20 -43.86
N SER A 329 -4.58 -4.88 -42.91
CA SER A 329 -3.28 -5.43 -43.30
C SER A 329 -3.13 -6.94 -43.38
N ASP A 330 -4.03 -7.75 -42.81
CA ASP A 330 -3.78 -9.19 -42.87
C ASP A 330 -4.99 -10.04 -43.22
N LYS A 331 -4.85 -10.77 -44.33
CA LYS A 331 -5.77 -11.86 -44.71
C LYS A 331 -5.89 -12.97 -43.67
N THR A 332 -5.08 -12.90 -42.60
CA THR A 332 -4.98 -13.93 -41.57
C THR A 332 -5.87 -13.67 -40.35
N SER A 333 -6.24 -12.41 -40.07
CA SER A 333 -7.14 -12.07 -38.96
C SER A 333 -8.33 -11.24 -39.44
N GLN A 334 -9.54 -11.67 -39.11
CA GLN A 334 -10.79 -10.97 -39.48
C GLN A 334 -11.41 -10.38 -38.22
N VAL A 335 -11.56 -9.05 -38.19
CA VAL A 335 -12.24 -8.31 -37.13
C VAL A 335 -13.62 -7.86 -37.63
N SER A 336 -14.65 -8.12 -36.82
CA SER A 336 -16.00 -7.64 -37.07
C SER A 336 -16.35 -6.58 -36.02
N ARG A 337 -17.12 -5.57 -36.49
CA ARG A 337 -17.63 -4.49 -35.64
C ARG A 337 -19.16 -4.41 -35.74
N ASP A 338 -19.79 -3.81 -34.74
CA ASP A 338 -21.22 -3.52 -34.77
C ASP A 338 -21.52 -2.25 -35.60
N ALA A 339 -22.80 -1.91 -35.75
CA ALA A 339 -23.26 -0.72 -36.47
C ALA A 339 -22.76 0.60 -35.82
N LYS A 340 -22.33 0.58 -34.60
CA LYS A 340 -21.77 1.73 -33.84
C LYS A 340 -20.24 1.81 -33.95
N GLY A 341 -19.59 0.84 -34.60
CA GLY A 341 -18.16 0.78 -34.75
C GLY A 341 -17.43 0.02 -33.62
N ASN A 342 -18.14 -0.51 -32.61
CA ASN A 342 -17.52 -1.26 -31.51
C ASN A 342 -17.07 -2.64 -31.98
N LEU A 343 -15.99 -3.11 -31.41
CA LEU A 343 -15.42 -4.44 -31.66
C LEU A 343 -16.39 -5.53 -31.19
N LYS A 344 -16.80 -6.43 -32.09
CA LYS A 344 -17.77 -7.50 -31.82
C LYS A 344 -17.12 -8.89 -31.83
N SER A 345 -16.24 -9.15 -32.79
CA SER A 345 -15.57 -10.43 -32.87
C SER A 345 -14.21 -10.35 -33.55
N ILE A 346 -13.37 -11.32 -33.26
CA ILE A 346 -12.11 -11.56 -33.96
C ILE A 346 -12.00 -13.04 -34.34
N SER A 347 -11.46 -13.30 -35.53
CA SER A 347 -11.09 -14.65 -35.96
C SER A 347 -9.65 -14.67 -36.44
N PHE A 348 -8.84 -15.60 -35.93
CA PHE A 348 -7.44 -15.78 -36.32
C PHE A 348 -7.00 -17.24 -36.21
N PRO A 349 -5.96 -17.65 -36.96
CA PRO A 349 -5.49 -19.04 -36.94
C PRO A 349 -4.73 -19.36 -35.66
N PHE A 350 -4.74 -20.63 -35.27
CA PHE A 350 -4.06 -21.16 -34.09
C PHE A 350 -2.53 -20.92 -34.09
N SER A 351 -1.93 -20.62 -35.21
CA SER A 351 -0.51 -20.26 -35.30
C SER A 351 -0.18 -18.97 -34.51
N LEU A 352 -1.17 -18.08 -34.34
CA LEU A 352 -1.05 -16.83 -33.60
C LEU A 352 -1.48 -17.06 -32.14
N ARG A 353 -0.64 -17.76 -31.38
CA ARG A 353 -0.97 -18.35 -30.07
C ARG A 353 -1.19 -17.35 -28.94
N GLN A 354 -0.85 -16.09 -29.12
CA GLN A 354 -0.95 -15.06 -28.09
C GLN A 354 -1.74 -13.87 -28.62
N PHE A 355 -2.74 -13.46 -27.87
CA PHE A 355 -3.48 -12.24 -28.14
C PHE A 355 -3.74 -11.47 -26.83
N ASN A 356 -3.90 -10.17 -26.96
CA ASN A 356 -4.21 -9.28 -25.87
C ASN A 356 -5.49 -8.51 -26.23
N ILE A 357 -6.41 -8.42 -25.26
CA ILE A 357 -7.64 -7.63 -25.38
C ILE A 357 -7.47 -6.42 -24.48
N GLN A 358 -7.66 -5.22 -25.05
CA GLN A 358 -7.67 -3.97 -24.36
C GLN A 358 -9.12 -3.48 -24.19
N TYR A 359 -9.44 -3.06 -23.00
CA TYR A 359 -10.75 -2.55 -22.65
C TYR A 359 -10.61 -1.30 -21.78
N THR A 360 -11.62 -0.47 -21.82
CA THR A 360 -11.69 0.74 -21.01
C THR A 360 -13.12 1.01 -20.57
N VAL A 361 -13.25 1.99 -19.71
CA VAL A 361 -14.56 2.47 -19.25
C VAL A 361 -14.57 3.99 -19.22
N SER A 362 -15.67 4.59 -19.63
CA SER A 362 -15.88 6.03 -19.61
C SER A 362 -16.32 6.51 -18.23
N ASN A 363 -15.45 6.32 -17.23
CA ASN A 363 -15.60 6.86 -15.88
C ASN A 363 -14.36 7.71 -15.56
N TYR A 364 -14.53 9.04 -15.60
CA TYR A 364 -13.44 10.00 -15.44
C TYR A 364 -13.30 10.54 -14.01
N LEU A 365 -14.26 10.25 -13.12
CA LEU A 365 -14.26 10.78 -11.75
C LEU A 365 -13.08 10.25 -10.90
N SER A 366 -12.64 9.03 -11.14
CA SER A 366 -11.45 8.45 -10.50
C SER A 366 -10.94 7.28 -11.33
N GLY A 367 -10.43 7.58 -12.51
CA GLY A 367 -10.10 6.57 -13.54
C GLY A 367 -9.11 5.49 -13.13
N LYS A 368 -8.30 5.72 -12.09
CA LYS A 368 -7.35 4.74 -11.52
C LYS A 368 -8.02 3.72 -10.59
N ARG A 369 -9.24 4.01 -10.12
CA ARG A 369 -10.00 3.13 -9.20
C ARG A 369 -11.05 2.27 -9.91
N ASN A 370 -11.10 2.33 -11.22
CA ASN A 370 -11.97 1.44 -11.95
C ASN A 370 -11.41 0.01 -11.85
N GLU A 371 -12.22 -0.87 -11.30
CA GLU A 371 -11.91 -2.30 -11.27
C GLU A 371 -12.65 -2.99 -12.40
N PHE A 372 -12.07 -4.04 -12.90
CA PHE A 372 -12.64 -4.86 -13.95
C PHE A 372 -12.74 -6.30 -13.47
N ALA A 373 -13.77 -6.97 -13.92
CA ALA A 373 -13.88 -8.41 -13.83
C ALA A 373 -14.01 -8.97 -15.24
N TYR A 374 -13.16 -9.91 -15.59
CA TYR A 374 -13.20 -10.54 -16.90
C TYR A 374 -13.26 -12.07 -16.80
N GLN A 375 -13.81 -12.68 -17.82
CA GLN A 375 -13.88 -14.11 -17.96
C GLN A 375 -13.86 -14.49 -19.44
N LEU A 376 -13.03 -15.42 -19.82
CA LEU A 376 -13.07 -16.04 -21.14
C LEU A 376 -13.86 -17.35 -21.04
N GLU A 377 -15.12 -17.30 -21.40
CA GLU A 377 -16.02 -18.45 -21.35
C GLU A 377 -15.52 -19.58 -22.30
N GLY A 378 -15.39 -20.77 -21.76
CA GLY A 378 -14.74 -21.89 -22.40
C GLY A 378 -13.26 -22.11 -22.00
N PHE A 379 -12.69 -21.19 -21.21
CA PHE A 379 -11.32 -21.30 -20.69
C PHE A 379 -11.26 -21.01 -19.19
N ASP A 380 -11.75 -19.83 -18.75
CA ASP A 380 -11.75 -19.44 -17.34
C ASP A 380 -12.95 -20.09 -16.63
N LYS A 381 -12.73 -20.64 -15.43
CA LYS A 381 -13.78 -21.22 -14.59
C LYS A 381 -14.56 -20.17 -13.83
N GLU A 382 -13.88 -19.11 -13.39
CA GLU A 382 -14.42 -18.05 -12.54
C GLU A 382 -14.07 -16.67 -13.11
N TRP A 383 -14.68 -15.62 -12.54
CA TRP A 383 -14.36 -14.25 -12.87
C TRP A 383 -13.00 -13.85 -12.29
N ASN A 384 -12.14 -13.26 -13.12
CA ASN A 384 -10.85 -12.70 -12.73
C ASN A 384 -11.01 -11.21 -12.46
N TYR A 385 -10.62 -10.75 -11.28
CA TYR A 385 -10.70 -9.35 -10.88
C TYR A 385 -9.35 -8.68 -11.06
N THR A 386 -9.34 -7.47 -11.65
CA THR A 386 -8.13 -6.71 -11.94
C THR A 386 -8.40 -5.21 -12.04
N SER A 387 -7.37 -4.39 -11.81
CA SER A 387 -7.35 -2.96 -12.16
C SER A 387 -6.73 -2.68 -13.53
N ASP A 388 -6.13 -3.69 -14.16
CA ASP A 388 -5.53 -3.56 -15.47
C ASP A 388 -6.57 -3.41 -16.57
N ARG A 389 -6.23 -2.64 -17.60
CA ARG A 389 -7.10 -2.37 -18.76
C ARG A 389 -6.80 -3.28 -19.94
N ASN A 390 -6.07 -4.33 -19.71
CA ASN A 390 -5.72 -5.30 -20.73
C ASN A 390 -5.58 -6.69 -20.13
N VAL A 391 -5.83 -7.70 -20.93
CA VAL A 391 -5.62 -9.09 -20.56
C VAL A 391 -5.01 -9.85 -21.73
N SER A 392 -4.04 -10.68 -21.43
CA SER A 392 -3.35 -11.50 -22.42
C SER A 392 -3.72 -12.96 -22.23
N TYR A 393 -4.06 -13.60 -23.33
CA TYR A 393 -4.27 -15.04 -23.38
C TYR A 393 -3.27 -15.70 -24.32
N SER A 394 -2.80 -16.86 -23.94
CA SER A 394 -1.87 -17.64 -24.72
C SER A 394 -2.23 -19.12 -24.70
N ASN A 395 -1.85 -19.85 -25.74
CA ASN A 395 -1.99 -21.30 -25.83
C ASN A 395 -3.43 -21.85 -25.77
N LEU A 396 -4.42 -21.06 -26.18
CA LEU A 396 -5.80 -21.55 -26.28
C LEU A 396 -5.94 -22.55 -27.41
N SER A 397 -6.74 -23.58 -27.20
CA SER A 397 -7.10 -24.54 -28.24
C SER A 397 -7.95 -23.91 -29.35
N PRO A 398 -7.93 -24.44 -30.58
CA PRO A 398 -8.88 -24.02 -31.60
C PRO A 398 -10.33 -24.16 -31.12
N GLY A 399 -11.13 -23.10 -31.28
CA GLY A 399 -12.50 -23.08 -30.78
C GLY A 399 -13.11 -21.68 -30.80
N LYS A 400 -14.34 -21.60 -30.32
CA LYS A 400 -15.06 -20.35 -30.12
C LYS A 400 -15.10 -20.05 -28.63
N TYR A 401 -14.69 -18.85 -28.25
CA TYR A 401 -14.66 -18.34 -26.88
C TYR A 401 -15.43 -17.05 -26.81
N ILE A 402 -16.06 -16.76 -25.68
CA ILE A 402 -16.74 -15.49 -25.43
C ILE A 402 -15.98 -14.80 -24.31
N PHE A 403 -15.30 -13.70 -24.63
CA PHE A 403 -14.70 -12.84 -23.64
C PHE A 403 -15.79 -11.93 -23.07
N LYS A 404 -15.94 -11.98 -21.75
CA LYS A 404 -16.89 -11.15 -20.99
C LYS A 404 -16.11 -10.24 -20.06
N VAL A 405 -16.45 -8.96 -20.06
CA VAL A 405 -15.83 -8.00 -19.15
C VAL A 405 -16.91 -7.14 -18.49
N LYS A 406 -16.78 -6.94 -17.19
CA LYS A 406 -17.56 -6.02 -16.37
C LYS A 406 -16.64 -4.95 -15.83
N ALA A 407 -17.18 -3.78 -15.55
CA ALA A 407 -16.47 -2.71 -14.89
C ALA A 407 -17.21 -2.26 -13.63
N CYS A 408 -16.41 -1.86 -12.65
CA CYS A 408 -16.86 -1.27 -11.41
C CYS A 408 -16.47 0.20 -11.39
N ASN A 409 -17.35 1.06 -10.88
CA ASN A 409 -16.99 2.46 -10.66
C ASN A 409 -16.13 2.63 -9.39
N ASN A 410 -15.71 3.86 -9.13
CA ASN A 410 -14.92 4.23 -7.96
C ASN A 410 -15.61 3.97 -6.59
N ASN A 411 -16.90 3.69 -6.56
CA ASN A 411 -17.69 3.39 -5.35
C ASN A 411 -18.06 1.92 -5.21
N GLY A 412 -17.48 1.03 -6.01
CA GLY A 412 -17.77 -0.40 -5.93
C GLY A 412 -19.03 -0.84 -6.67
N LYS A 413 -19.67 0.03 -7.47
CA LYS A 413 -20.88 -0.32 -8.23
C LYS A 413 -20.52 -0.94 -9.58
N TRP A 414 -20.82 -2.22 -9.72
CA TRP A 414 -20.61 -2.99 -10.96
C TRP A 414 -21.71 -2.76 -11.98
N CYS A 415 -21.36 -2.84 -13.27
CA CYS A 415 -22.36 -2.87 -14.33
C CYS A 415 -23.19 -4.17 -14.28
N ASP A 416 -24.47 -4.06 -14.61
CA ASP A 416 -25.41 -5.20 -14.53
C ASP A 416 -25.12 -6.25 -15.61
N THR A 417 -24.77 -5.79 -16.82
CA THR A 417 -24.52 -6.66 -17.97
C THR A 417 -23.05 -6.60 -18.39
N PRO A 418 -22.39 -7.74 -18.64
CA PRO A 418 -21.04 -7.73 -19.20
C PRO A 418 -21.03 -7.29 -20.66
N THR A 419 -19.92 -6.68 -21.09
CA THR A 419 -19.63 -6.51 -22.52
C THR A 419 -19.05 -7.80 -23.04
N GLU A 420 -19.63 -8.32 -24.13
CA GLU A 420 -19.25 -9.59 -24.73
C GLU A 420 -18.47 -9.38 -26.02
N PHE A 421 -17.44 -10.21 -26.20
CA PHE A 421 -16.60 -10.20 -27.39
C PHE A 421 -16.28 -11.63 -27.82
N LEU A 422 -16.59 -11.98 -29.07
CA LEU A 422 -16.39 -13.30 -29.60
C LEU A 422 -14.97 -13.47 -30.14
N VAL A 423 -14.25 -14.46 -29.61
CA VAL A 423 -12.90 -14.86 -30.06
C VAL A 423 -13.01 -16.23 -30.75
N HIS A 424 -12.69 -16.29 -32.03
CA HIS A 424 -12.71 -17.51 -32.82
C HIS A 424 -11.30 -17.88 -33.26
N ILE A 425 -10.75 -18.96 -32.69
CA ILE A 425 -9.45 -19.49 -33.05
C ILE A 425 -9.66 -20.63 -34.06
N THR A 426 -9.27 -20.40 -35.31
CA THR A 426 -9.42 -21.39 -36.34
C THR A 426 -8.30 -22.44 -36.27
N PRO A 427 -8.62 -23.74 -36.42
CA PRO A 427 -7.59 -24.77 -36.42
C PRO A 427 -6.67 -24.63 -37.63
N MET A 428 -5.42 -25.01 -37.47
CA MET A 428 -4.48 -25.13 -38.58
C MET A 428 -4.99 -26.19 -39.54
N TRP A 429 -4.68 -26.04 -40.85
CA TRP A 429 -5.12 -26.96 -41.88
C TRP A 429 -4.88 -28.45 -41.53
N TYR A 430 -3.76 -28.73 -40.84
CA TYR A 430 -3.40 -30.09 -40.40
C TYR A 430 -4.18 -30.57 -39.16
N GLN A 431 -4.84 -29.70 -38.44
CA GLN A 431 -5.69 -30.01 -37.28
C GLN A 431 -7.15 -30.27 -37.67
N THR A 432 -7.53 -29.95 -38.90
CA THR A 432 -8.86 -30.23 -39.39
C THR A 432 -9.14 -31.74 -39.44
N TRP A 433 -10.42 -32.10 -39.28
CA TRP A 433 -10.80 -33.53 -39.32
C TRP A 433 -10.41 -34.18 -40.66
N ILE A 434 -10.48 -33.42 -41.77
CA ILE A 434 -10.07 -33.86 -43.09
C ILE A 434 -8.55 -34.16 -43.12
N ALA A 435 -7.74 -33.23 -42.61
CA ALA A 435 -6.30 -33.44 -42.53
C ALA A 435 -5.94 -34.65 -41.64
N LYS A 436 -6.62 -34.76 -40.47
CA LYS A 436 -6.42 -35.92 -39.58
C LYS A 436 -6.77 -37.24 -40.25
N THR A 437 -7.87 -37.28 -41.00
CA THR A 437 -8.21 -38.53 -41.76
C THR A 437 -7.19 -38.83 -42.84
N VAL A 438 -6.73 -37.79 -43.58
CA VAL A 438 -5.66 -37.96 -44.57
C VAL A 438 -4.37 -38.45 -43.93
N PHE A 439 -3.93 -37.82 -42.83
CA PHE A 439 -2.75 -38.25 -42.09
C PHE A 439 -2.88 -39.67 -41.54
N THR A 440 -4.08 -40.02 -41.04
CA THR A 440 -4.34 -41.37 -40.55
C THR A 440 -4.24 -42.40 -41.70
N LEU A 441 -4.83 -42.07 -42.87
CA LEU A 441 -4.71 -42.92 -44.05
C LEU A 441 -3.26 -43.02 -44.55
N CYS A 442 -2.53 -41.89 -44.59
CA CYS A 442 -1.10 -41.90 -44.93
C CYS A 442 -0.28 -42.73 -43.94
N PHE A 443 -0.58 -42.57 -42.61
CA PHE A 443 0.09 -43.35 -41.57
C PHE A 443 -0.19 -44.84 -41.70
N LEU A 444 -1.46 -45.22 -41.94
CA LEU A 444 -1.83 -46.63 -42.18
C LEU A 444 -1.18 -47.17 -43.44
N GLY A 445 -1.15 -46.37 -44.53
CA GLY A 445 -0.44 -46.72 -45.75
C GLY A 445 1.06 -46.88 -45.52
N LEU A 446 1.68 -45.94 -44.75
CA LEU A 446 3.08 -46.05 -44.40
C LEU A 446 3.35 -47.25 -43.49
N ALA A 447 2.47 -47.51 -42.51
CA ALA A 447 2.58 -48.68 -41.64
C ALA A 447 2.46 -49.97 -42.43
N ALA A 448 1.51 -50.07 -43.38
CA ALA A 448 1.36 -51.20 -44.28
C ALA A 448 2.60 -51.35 -45.17
N PHE A 449 3.13 -50.23 -45.70
CA PHE A 449 4.38 -50.24 -46.48
C PHE A 449 5.59 -50.70 -45.65
N ILE A 450 5.67 -50.19 -44.40
CA ILE A 450 6.72 -50.57 -43.44
C ILE A 450 6.60 -52.05 -43.11
N VAL A 451 5.41 -52.56 -42.84
CA VAL A 451 5.16 -53.97 -42.58
C VAL A 451 5.55 -54.79 -43.80
N TYR A 452 5.10 -54.40 -45.01
CA TYR A 452 5.51 -55.05 -46.27
C TYR A 452 7.03 -55.01 -46.46
N PHE A 453 7.67 -53.84 -46.20
CA PHE A 453 9.10 -53.66 -46.28
C PHE A 453 9.85 -54.54 -45.25
N PHE A 454 9.31 -54.59 -44.00
CA PHE A 454 9.88 -55.45 -42.96
C PHE A 454 9.70 -56.90 -43.24
N ILE A 455 8.55 -57.32 -43.77
CA ILE A 455 8.33 -58.68 -44.22
C ILE A 455 9.28 -59.07 -45.41
N ALA A 456 9.41 -58.12 -46.34
CA ALA A 456 10.37 -58.32 -47.47
C ALA A 456 11.83 -58.30 -46.98
N ARG A 457 12.13 -57.42 -46.00
CA ARG A 457 13.48 -57.27 -45.42
C ARG A 457 13.80 -58.31 -44.33
N ALA A 458 12.78 -58.80 -43.60
CA ALA A 458 12.96 -59.89 -42.63
C ALA A 458 13.48 -61.14 -43.29
N LYS A 459 13.08 -61.43 -44.56
CA LYS A 459 13.69 -62.48 -45.40
C LYS A 459 15.16 -62.19 -45.66
N MET A 460 15.61 -60.94 -45.66
CA MET A 460 17.01 -60.58 -45.95
C MET A 460 17.81 -60.34 -44.62
N ARG A 461 17.15 -59.99 -43.49
CA ARG A 461 17.80 -59.62 -42.21
C ARG A 461 18.16 -60.78 -41.28
N MET A 462 17.62 -61.95 -41.46
CA MET A 462 18.10 -63.13 -40.70
C MET A 462 19.60 -63.39 -40.87
N ARG A 463 20.24 -62.73 -41.83
CA ARG A 463 21.68 -62.85 -42.04
C ARG A 463 22.58 -61.80 -41.44
N MET A 464 22.05 -60.68 -40.97
CA MET A 464 22.87 -59.52 -40.46
C MET A 464 22.60 -59.07 -39.03
N GLN A 465 21.89 -59.83 -38.22
CA GLN A 465 21.40 -59.38 -36.89
C GLN A 465 22.38 -59.52 -35.70
N MET A 466 23.53 -60.04 -35.89
CA MET A 466 24.48 -60.23 -34.78
C MET A 466 25.39 -59.01 -34.48
N GLU A 467 25.63 -58.11 -35.40
CA GLU A 467 26.66 -57.09 -35.23
C GLU A 467 26.13 -55.73 -34.77
N HIS A 468 24.80 -55.52 -34.82
CA HIS A 468 24.26 -54.19 -34.55
C HIS A 468 23.72 -53.97 -33.13
N TYR A 469 23.64 -55.04 -32.32
CA TYR A 469 23.00 -54.94 -30.98
C TYR A 469 23.84 -54.18 -29.92
N GLU A 470 25.14 -54.22 -30.06
CA GLU A 470 26.06 -53.61 -29.09
C GLU A 470 26.22 -52.06 -29.26
N TYR A 471 25.98 -51.58 -30.48
CA TYR A 471 26.21 -50.14 -30.75
C TYR A 471 25.07 -49.21 -30.26
N CYS A 472 23.83 -49.70 -30.31
CA CYS A 472 22.66 -48.89 -29.94
C CYS A 472 22.51 -48.67 -28.44
N LYS A 473 23.05 -49.57 -27.60
CA LYS A 473 22.82 -49.50 -26.14
C LYS A 473 23.61 -48.38 -25.44
N ASN A 474 24.70 -47.95 -26.03
CA ASN A 474 25.53 -46.89 -25.42
C ASN A 474 25.08 -45.47 -25.76
N GLU A 475 24.33 -45.27 -26.83
CA GLU A 475 23.90 -43.94 -27.25
C GLU A 475 22.61 -43.46 -26.56
N GLU A 476 21.72 -44.43 -26.25
CA GLU A 476 20.45 -44.16 -25.56
C GLU A 476 20.65 -43.62 -24.11
N ILE A 477 21.66 -44.17 -23.43
CA ILE A 477 22.01 -43.77 -22.06
C ILE A 477 22.55 -42.33 -22.00
N ASN A 478 23.18 -41.86 -23.05
CA ASN A 478 23.72 -40.50 -23.08
C ASN A 478 22.64 -39.43 -23.36
N GLN A 479 21.64 -39.76 -24.18
CA GLN A 479 20.58 -38.81 -24.51
C GLN A 479 19.60 -38.58 -23.34
N GLU A 480 19.28 -39.63 -22.57
CA GLU A 480 18.46 -39.51 -21.38
C GLU A 480 19.11 -38.63 -20.29
N LYS A 481 20.44 -38.72 -20.15
CA LYS A 481 21.18 -37.89 -19.19
C LYS A 481 21.06 -36.37 -19.51
N VAL A 482 21.16 -36.00 -20.77
CA VAL A 482 21.09 -34.59 -21.19
C VAL A 482 19.68 -34.03 -20.99
N LYS A 483 18.65 -34.81 -21.33
CA LYS A 483 17.24 -34.39 -21.19
C LYS A 483 16.80 -34.22 -19.75
N PHE A 484 17.28 -35.10 -18.86
CA PHE A 484 17.01 -35.03 -17.42
C PHE A 484 17.56 -33.72 -16.79
N TYR A 485 18.79 -33.34 -17.15
CA TYR A 485 19.43 -32.16 -16.60
C TYR A 485 18.80 -30.85 -17.09
N MET A 486 18.29 -30.79 -18.33
CA MET A 486 17.61 -29.59 -18.84
C MET A 486 16.27 -29.34 -18.16
N ASN A 487 15.50 -30.40 -17.88
CA ASN A 487 14.20 -30.27 -17.23
C ASN A 487 14.32 -29.84 -15.75
N MET A 488 15.26 -30.43 -15.00
CA MET A 488 15.51 -30.06 -13.60
C MET A 488 15.86 -28.56 -13.44
N SER A 489 16.48 -28.00 -14.45
CA SER A 489 16.94 -26.60 -14.42
C SER A 489 15.80 -25.60 -14.45
N HIS A 490 14.79 -25.85 -15.27
CA HIS A 490 13.60 -25.01 -15.34
C HIS A 490 12.73 -25.12 -14.08
N GLU A 491 12.59 -26.34 -13.53
CA GLU A 491 11.78 -26.59 -12.35
C GLU A 491 12.39 -26.02 -11.05
N LEU A 492 13.71 -25.83 -11.02
CA LEU A 492 14.38 -25.22 -9.86
C LEU A 492 14.40 -23.67 -9.92
N ARG A 493 14.46 -23.09 -11.13
CA ARG A 493 14.49 -21.62 -11.29
C ARG A 493 13.17 -20.97 -10.92
N THR A 494 12.06 -21.57 -11.33
CA THR A 494 10.72 -21.03 -11.14
C THR A 494 10.33 -20.81 -9.67
N PRO A 495 10.42 -21.80 -8.75
CA PRO A 495 10.08 -21.59 -7.35
C PRO A 495 11.03 -20.62 -6.66
N LEU A 496 12.30 -20.58 -7.10
CA LEU A 496 13.28 -19.69 -6.51
C LEU A 496 13.05 -18.23 -6.88
N SER A 497 12.65 -17.96 -8.12
CA SER A 497 12.23 -16.62 -8.55
C SER A 497 10.98 -16.16 -7.82
N LEU A 498 10.01 -17.06 -7.56
CA LEU A 498 8.81 -16.79 -6.79
C LEU A 498 9.09 -16.51 -5.29
N ILE A 499 10.25 -16.93 -4.78
CA ILE A 499 10.69 -16.59 -3.40
C ILE A 499 11.45 -15.27 -3.39
N ILE A 500 12.28 -15.00 -4.39
CA ILE A 500 13.14 -13.81 -4.44
C ILE A 500 12.31 -12.55 -4.62
N THR A 501 11.34 -12.54 -5.54
CA THR A 501 10.54 -11.35 -5.85
C THR A 501 9.74 -10.82 -4.64
N PRO A 502 8.98 -11.64 -3.88
CA PRO A 502 8.33 -11.15 -2.67
C PRO A 502 9.31 -10.74 -1.56
N LEU A 503 10.50 -11.36 -1.51
CA LEU A 503 11.53 -10.97 -0.54
C LEU A 503 12.17 -9.63 -0.90
N GLU A 504 12.33 -9.32 -2.18
CA GLU A 504 12.77 -8.01 -2.68
C GLU A 504 11.76 -6.92 -2.31
N GLU A 505 10.49 -7.15 -2.59
CA GLU A 505 9.40 -6.23 -2.22
C GLU A 505 9.33 -5.98 -0.70
N LEU A 506 9.52 -7.03 0.11
CA LEU A 506 9.52 -6.93 1.57
C LEU A 506 10.78 -6.23 2.14
N ILE A 507 11.89 -6.25 1.42
CA ILE A 507 13.14 -5.57 1.81
C ILE A 507 13.12 -4.10 1.38
N GLU A 508 12.47 -3.77 0.26
CA GLU A 508 12.33 -2.40 -0.25
C GLU A 508 11.25 -1.59 0.48
N GLN A 509 10.25 -2.24 1.10
CA GLN A 509 9.19 -1.58 1.87
C GLN A 509 9.63 -1.26 3.31
N ASP A 510 10.50 -0.31 3.47
CA ASP A 510 11.38 -0.02 4.61
C ASP A 510 10.73 0.70 5.80
N CYS A 511 9.49 0.41 6.21
CA CYS A 511 8.87 1.25 7.23
C CYS A 511 8.52 0.64 8.60
N PHE A 512 8.44 -0.67 8.81
CA PHE A 512 7.94 -1.19 10.11
C PHE A 512 8.49 -2.54 10.61
N LEU A 513 9.61 -3.01 10.09
CA LEU A 513 10.19 -4.27 10.58
C LEU A 513 11.27 -4.02 11.63
N SER A 514 11.25 -4.78 12.73
CA SER A 514 12.34 -4.74 13.72
C SER A 514 13.68 -5.07 13.04
N SER A 515 14.76 -4.45 13.52
CA SER A 515 16.13 -4.67 12.99
C SER A 515 16.51 -6.16 12.90
N LYS A 516 15.95 -6.97 13.80
CA LYS A 516 16.15 -8.43 13.84
C LYS A 516 15.40 -9.17 12.75
N THR A 517 14.21 -8.67 12.36
CA THR A 517 13.40 -9.25 11.29
C THR A 517 13.97 -8.88 9.93
N GLN A 518 14.40 -7.64 9.76
CA GLN A 518 15.07 -7.15 8.57
C GLN A 518 16.39 -7.88 8.28
N SER A 519 17.16 -8.15 9.33
CA SER A 519 18.39 -8.96 9.21
C SER A 519 18.10 -10.39 8.75
N LYS A 520 17.02 -11.00 9.24
CA LYS A 520 16.61 -12.36 8.83
C LYS A 520 16.12 -12.39 7.38
N LEU A 521 15.31 -11.40 6.96
CA LEU A 521 14.83 -11.29 5.58
C LEU A 521 16.00 -11.10 4.62
N LYS A 522 16.93 -10.21 4.95
CA LYS A 522 18.15 -9.97 4.17
C LYS A 522 19.03 -11.22 4.06
N PHE A 523 19.11 -12.00 5.14
CA PHE A 523 19.82 -13.27 5.15
C PHE A 523 19.16 -14.31 4.25
N ILE A 524 17.82 -14.44 4.28
CA ILE A 524 17.07 -15.35 3.41
C ILE A 524 17.22 -14.92 1.96
N TYR A 525 17.08 -13.64 1.66
CA TYR A 525 17.27 -13.07 0.33
C TYR A 525 18.67 -13.37 -0.24
N GLN A 526 19.72 -13.11 0.55
CA GLN A 526 21.09 -13.40 0.16
C GLN A 526 21.34 -14.89 -0.12
N ASN A 527 20.75 -15.77 0.70
CA ASN A 527 20.87 -17.21 0.48
C ASN A 527 20.05 -17.68 -0.72
N SER A 528 18.88 -17.10 -0.97
CA SER A 528 18.08 -17.40 -2.16
C SER A 528 18.79 -16.95 -3.44
N HIS A 529 19.37 -15.75 -3.44
CA HIS A 529 20.22 -15.27 -4.53
C HIS A 529 21.48 -16.11 -4.73
N ARG A 530 22.12 -16.53 -3.63
CA ARG A 530 23.28 -17.41 -3.69
C ARG A 530 22.90 -18.77 -4.27
N LEU A 531 21.74 -19.30 -3.90
CA LEU A 531 21.24 -20.56 -4.44
C LEU A 531 20.91 -20.42 -5.93
N LEU A 532 20.27 -19.33 -6.35
CA LEU A 532 20.01 -19.03 -7.76
C LEU A 532 21.31 -18.91 -8.56
N HIS A 533 22.31 -18.26 -7.98
CA HIS A 533 23.64 -18.15 -8.60
C HIS A 533 24.33 -19.50 -8.77
N ILE A 534 24.28 -20.36 -7.74
CA ILE A 534 24.84 -21.73 -7.81
C ILE A 534 24.13 -22.56 -8.88
N ILE A 535 22.79 -22.46 -8.96
CA ILE A 535 21.99 -23.15 -9.98
C ILE A 535 22.41 -22.68 -11.37
N ASN A 536 22.56 -21.38 -11.58
CA ASN A 536 23.00 -20.83 -12.85
C ASN A 536 24.44 -21.25 -13.20
N GLN A 537 25.36 -21.23 -12.24
CA GLN A 537 26.73 -21.72 -12.42
C GLN A 537 26.79 -23.22 -12.79
N LEU A 538 25.95 -24.03 -12.12
CA LEU A 538 25.85 -25.48 -12.44
C LEU A 538 25.36 -25.67 -13.88
N LEU A 539 24.41 -24.85 -14.32
CA LEU A 539 23.87 -24.85 -15.68
C LEU A 539 24.90 -24.42 -16.72
N ASP A 540 25.65 -23.37 -16.43
CA ASP A 540 26.69 -22.87 -17.34
C ASP A 540 27.84 -23.85 -17.42
N PHE A 541 28.23 -24.49 -16.33
CA PHE A 541 29.22 -25.57 -16.32
C PHE A 541 28.78 -26.73 -17.19
N ARG A 542 27.49 -27.15 -17.09
CA ARG A 542 26.96 -28.25 -17.92
C ARG A 542 26.81 -27.88 -19.39
N LYS A 543 26.48 -26.60 -19.71
CA LYS A 543 26.48 -26.10 -21.08
C LYS A 543 27.89 -26.05 -21.66
N ALA A 544 28.89 -25.72 -20.85
CA ALA A 544 30.29 -25.74 -21.25
C ALA A 544 30.80 -27.18 -21.53
N GLU A 545 30.42 -28.12 -20.64
CA GLU A 545 30.74 -29.53 -20.79
C GLU A 545 30.09 -30.16 -22.06
N ALA A 546 28.88 -29.67 -22.40
CA ALA A 546 28.17 -30.05 -23.63
C ALA A 546 28.63 -29.28 -24.88
N GLY A 547 29.60 -28.39 -24.76
CA GLY A 547 30.12 -27.62 -25.90
C GLY A 547 29.18 -26.58 -26.50
N VAL A 548 28.12 -26.20 -25.76
CA VAL A 548 27.05 -25.30 -26.23
C VAL A 548 27.27 -23.84 -25.80
N LEU A 549 28.28 -23.57 -24.96
CA LEU A 549 28.56 -22.19 -24.46
C LEU A 549 29.53 -21.51 -25.43
N PRO A 550 29.08 -20.44 -26.12
CA PRO A 550 30.00 -19.64 -26.92
C PRO A 550 30.92 -18.82 -26.02
N LEU A 551 32.19 -18.82 -26.33
CA LEU A 551 33.17 -17.95 -25.71
C LEU A 551 32.89 -16.50 -26.15
N GLN A 552 32.49 -15.65 -25.24
CA GLN A 552 32.37 -14.21 -25.48
C GLN A 552 33.65 -13.51 -25.03
N VAL A 553 34.34 -12.94 -25.95
CA VAL A 553 35.60 -12.21 -25.70
C VAL A 553 35.36 -10.74 -25.99
N GLU A 554 35.62 -9.90 -25.01
CA GLU A 554 35.55 -8.46 -25.14
C GLU A 554 36.92 -7.87 -24.85
N LEU A 555 37.22 -6.81 -25.61
CA LEU A 555 38.43 -5.98 -25.35
C LEU A 555 38.20 -5.20 -24.05
N CYS A 556 38.97 -5.48 -23.03
CA CYS A 556 38.89 -4.73 -21.78
C CYS A 556 40.23 -4.06 -21.43
N ASP A 557 40.15 -2.90 -20.83
CA ASP A 557 41.26 -2.27 -20.18
C ASP A 557 41.57 -2.98 -18.87
N ILE A 558 42.65 -3.74 -18.86
CA ILE A 558 43.05 -4.54 -17.69
C ILE A 558 43.31 -3.66 -16.47
N GLU A 559 43.85 -2.47 -16.66
CA GLU A 559 44.14 -1.56 -15.54
C GLU A 559 42.86 -1.06 -14.90
N ASP A 560 41.88 -0.64 -15.71
CA ASP A 560 40.55 -0.25 -15.23
C ASP A 560 39.83 -1.41 -14.57
N TRP A 561 39.93 -2.61 -15.12
CA TRP A 561 39.32 -3.81 -14.55
C TRP A 561 39.94 -4.18 -13.20
N CYS A 562 41.28 -4.16 -13.11
CA CYS A 562 42.00 -4.41 -11.86
C CYS A 562 41.74 -3.31 -10.81
N MET A 563 41.60 -2.05 -11.22
CA MET A 563 41.25 -0.92 -10.35
C MET A 563 39.84 -1.07 -9.77
N LYS A 564 38.88 -1.54 -10.55
CA LYS A 564 37.53 -1.87 -10.07
C LYS A 564 37.57 -2.94 -9.02
N ILE A 565 38.31 -4.03 -9.26
CA ILE A 565 38.47 -5.10 -8.26
C ILE A 565 39.16 -4.58 -7.01
N PHE A 566 40.24 -3.81 -7.15
CA PHE A 566 40.95 -3.21 -6.04
C PHE A 566 40.04 -2.33 -5.18
N SER A 567 39.15 -1.52 -5.81
CA SER A 567 38.24 -0.63 -5.13
C SER A 567 37.21 -1.40 -4.26
N MET A 568 36.77 -2.59 -4.69
CA MET A 568 35.82 -3.44 -3.94
C MET A 568 36.38 -3.92 -2.60
N PHE A 569 37.70 -4.08 -2.48
CA PHE A 569 38.35 -4.56 -1.27
C PHE A 569 38.92 -3.43 -0.40
N LYS A 570 39.02 -2.18 -0.91
CA LYS A 570 39.56 -1.01 -0.22
C LYS A 570 38.84 -0.75 1.11
N GLY A 571 37.51 -0.88 1.14
CA GLY A 571 36.73 -0.70 2.35
C GLY A 571 36.99 -1.79 3.42
N LYS A 572 37.26 -3.03 2.99
CA LYS A 572 37.62 -4.12 3.89
C LYS A 572 39.06 -4.00 4.41
N ALA A 573 39.96 -3.56 3.57
CA ALA A 573 41.36 -3.30 3.93
C ALA A 573 41.47 -2.16 4.96
N LEU A 574 40.77 -1.05 4.75
CA LEU A 574 40.66 0.07 5.69
C LEU A 574 40.11 -0.36 7.06
N LYS A 575 39.07 -1.17 7.10
CA LYS A 575 38.50 -1.70 8.35
C LYS A 575 39.48 -2.59 9.12
N ARG A 576 40.39 -3.27 8.41
CA ARG A 576 41.39 -4.15 9.01
C ARG A 576 42.76 -3.50 9.21
N LYS A 577 42.90 -2.18 8.95
CA LYS A 577 44.14 -1.40 9.00
C LYS A 577 45.28 -2.02 8.17
N ILE A 578 44.91 -2.57 7.01
CA ILE A 578 45.87 -3.14 6.06
C ILE A 578 46.23 -2.01 5.06
N ASP A 579 47.54 -1.78 4.89
CA ASP A 579 48.00 -0.91 3.82
C ASP A 579 47.78 -1.62 2.49
N TYR A 580 46.79 -1.14 1.74
CA TYR A 580 46.30 -1.77 0.54
C TYR A 580 46.49 -0.77 -0.63
N GLN A 581 47.54 -0.99 -1.41
CA GLN A 581 47.95 -0.12 -2.49
C GLN A 581 47.86 -0.84 -3.82
N PHE A 582 47.49 -0.14 -4.83
CA PHE A 582 47.51 -0.61 -6.21
C PHE A 582 48.55 0.19 -7.00
N SER A 583 49.43 -0.51 -7.67
CA SER A 583 50.39 0.09 -8.61
C SER A 583 50.39 -0.71 -9.89
N SER A 584 50.34 -0.03 -11.02
CA SER A 584 50.42 -0.61 -12.34
C SER A 584 51.54 0.03 -13.12
N THR A 585 52.27 -0.78 -13.88
CA THR A 585 53.25 -0.34 -14.87
C THR A 585 52.71 -0.40 -16.29
N LEU A 586 51.42 -0.75 -16.42
CA LEU A 586 50.75 -0.88 -17.72
C LEU A 586 50.12 0.46 -18.09
N ASN A 587 50.49 1.05 -19.21
CA ASN A 587 49.81 2.19 -19.79
C ASN A 587 48.67 1.67 -20.68
N HIS A 588 47.45 1.64 -20.17
CA HIS A 588 46.19 1.36 -20.92
C HIS A 588 46.34 0.29 -22.04
N LYS A 589 46.74 -0.92 -21.70
CA LYS A 589 46.72 -2.03 -22.66
C LYS A 589 45.35 -2.70 -22.68
N LEU A 590 44.67 -2.60 -23.80
CA LEU A 590 43.49 -3.39 -24.13
C LEU A 590 43.93 -4.84 -24.42
N LEU A 591 43.36 -5.78 -23.71
CA LEU A 591 43.49 -7.23 -23.94
C LEU A 591 42.13 -7.82 -24.20
#